data_b91ed6f919721f523caf71ea6f3a3ae0
#
_entry.id   b91ed6f919721f523caf71ea6f3a3ae0
#
_cell.length_a   1.000
_cell.length_b   1.000
_cell.length_c   1.000
_cell.angle_alpha   90.00
_cell.angle_beta   90.00
_cell.angle_gamma   90.00
#
_symmetry.space_group_name_H-M   'P 1'
#
loop_
_entity.id
_entity.type
_entity.pdbx_description
1 polymer ?
#
loop_
_entity_poly.entity_id
_entity_poly.type
_entity_poly.pdbx_seq_one_letter_code
_entity_poly.pdbx_strand_id
1 'polypeptide(L)'
;MFRKFAKNEVEPLAAELDRTHQFPYETFKKMADLGLTGLPIPEEWGGAGATYLDFAMFIEEIAKVCASTAVVMSVHTGLGCMSIYLYGSDRLKEKYLRPLAKGEIVGAYALTEPNAGSDAASLKCRAEDKGDHFIVNGSKIFITNGGIAQTYCTFVKTDPTAPPGKGITCLIIEKDTPGFTISKPVEKMGLH
;
A
#
# COMPACT_ATOMS: atom_id res chain seq x y z
N MET A 1 -15.80 1.02 -18.86
CA MET A 1 -14.63 1.89 -18.70
C MET A 1 -13.38 1.06 -18.37
N PHE A 2 -13.33 0.28 -17.30
CA PHE A 2 -12.15 -0.44 -16.79
C PHE A 2 -11.50 -1.37 -17.83
N ARG A 3 -12.29 -2.23 -18.50
CA ARG A 3 -11.77 -3.13 -19.55
C ARG A 3 -11.09 -2.38 -20.70
N LYS A 4 -11.66 -1.24 -21.13
CA LYS A 4 -11.06 -0.44 -22.20
C LYS A 4 -9.73 0.17 -21.74
N PHE A 5 -9.67 0.65 -20.49
CA PHE A 5 -8.42 1.15 -19.90
C PHE A 5 -7.37 0.05 -19.79
N ALA A 6 -7.74 -1.12 -19.25
CA ALA A 6 -6.84 -2.26 -19.13
C ALA A 6 -6.20 -2.64 -20.48
N LYS A 7 -7.02 -2.78 -21.52
CA LYS A 7 -6.53 -3.14 -22.88
C LYS A 7 -5.68 -2.08 -23.54
N ASN A 8 -6.01 -0.80 -23.36
CA ASN A 8 -5.34 0.26 -24.09
C ASN A 8 -4.10 0.81 -23.37
N GLU A 9 -4.12 0.82 -22.04
CA GLU A 9 -3.11 1.53 -21.25
C GLU A 9 -2.24 0.59 -20.39
N VAL A 10 -2.69 -0.63 -20.12
CA VAL A 10 -1.96 -1.60 -19.28
C VAL A 10 -1.38 -2.74 -20.10
N GLU A 11 -2.20 -3.39 -20.93
CA GLU A 11 -1.80 -4.58 -21.71
C GLU A 11 -0.56 -4.34 -22.58
N PRO A 12 -0.40 -3.21 -23.31
CA PRO A 12 0.77 -2.96 -24.13
C PRO A 12 2.08 -2.89 -23.36
N LEU A 13 2.05 -2.56 -22.07
CA LEU A 13 3.22 -2.38 -21.21
C LEU A 13 3.52 -3.63 -20.36
N ALA A 14 2.59 -4.57 -20.23
CA ALA A 14 2.65 -5.67 -19.28
C ALA A 14 3.93 -6.53 -19.44
N ALA A 15 4.26 -6.94 -20.67
CA ALA A 15 5.43 -7.77 -20.93
C ALA A 15 6.76 -7.05 -20.63
N GLU A 16 6.84 -5.76 -20.91
CA GLU A 16 8.03 -4.95 -20.64
C GLU A 16 8.22 -4.73 -19.13
N LEU A 17 7.14 -4.42 -18.40
CA LEU A 17 7.16 -4.27 -16.94
C LEU A 17 7.59 -5.56 -16.26
N ASP A 18 7.07 -6.71 -16.70
CA ASP A 18 7.46 -8.01 -16.16
C ASP A 18 8.94 -8.32 -16.41
N ARG A 19 9.44 -8.02 -17.62
CA ARG A 19 10.84 -8.23 -18.01
C ARG A 19 11.82 -7.31 -17.28
N THR A 20 11.43 -6.04 -17.01
CA THR A 20 12.31 -5.02 -16.42
C THR A 20 12.15 -4.86 -14.92
N HIS A 21 11.12 -5.47 -14.34
CA HIS A 21 10.75 -5.34 -12.92
C HIS A 21 10.50 -3.88 -12.50
N GLN A 22 10.05 -3.04 -13.44
CA GLN A 22 9.82 -1.62 -13.19
C GLN A 22 8.41 -1.37 -12.67
N PHE A 23 8.29 -0.38 -11.78
CA PHE A 23 7.00 0.12 -11.34
C PHE A 23 6.28 0.84 -12.50
N PRO A 24 4.96 0.63 -12.71
CA PRO A 24 4.20 1.18 -13.83
C PRO A 24 3.85 2.67 -13.63
N TYR A 25 4.84 3.56 -13.55
CA TYR A 25 4.65 4.98 -13.24
C TYR A 25 3.66 5.69 -14.15
N GLU A 26 3.78 5.51 -15.48
CA GLU A 26 2.89 6.16 -16.45
C GLU A 26 1.45 5.67 -16.31
N THR A 27 1.28 4.36 -16.16
CA THR A 27 -0.04 3.75 -15.98
C THR A 27 -0.66 4.19 -14.65
N PHE A 28 0.14 4.21 -13.56
CA PHE A 28 -0.32 4.69 -12.25
C PHE A 28 -0.77 6.16 -12.33
N LYS A 29 0.00 7.01 -13.03
CA LYS A 29 -0.38 8.41 -13.23
C LYS A 29 -1.70 8.53 -14.01
N LYS A 30 -1.87 7.78 -15.09
CA LYS A 30 -3.14 7.77 -15.85
C LYS A 30 -4.31 7.27 -15.00
N MET A 31 -4.08 6.31 -14.12
CA MET A 31 -5.09 5.86 -13.14
C MET A 31 -5.45 6.97 -12.15
N ALA A 32 -4.45 7.71 -11.66
CA ALA A 32 -4.64 8.88 -10.79
C ALA A 32 -5.48 9.96 -11.47
N ASP A 33 -5.13 10.34 -12.71
CA ASP A 33 -5.84 11.35 -13.50
C ASP A 33 -7.33 10.98 -13.74
N LEU A 34 -7.68 9.68 -13.68
CA LEU A 34 -9.03 9.14 -13.78
C LEU A 34 -9.71 8.87 -12.42
N GLY A 35 -9.07 9.20 -11.30
CA GLY A 35 -9.58 8.95 -9.95
C GLY A 35 -9.58 7.49 -9.52
N LEU A 36 -8.90 6.60 -10.25
CA LEU A 36 -8.91 5.15 -9.99
C LEU A 36 -8.04 4.76 -8.79
N THR A 37 -7.08 5.59 -8.40
CA THR A 37 -6.21 5.39 -7.23
C THR A 37 -6.97 5.53 -5.91
N GLY A 38 -8.05 6.31 -5.89
CA GLY A 38 -8.93 6.49 -4.73
C GLY A 38 -10.35 5.99 -4.97
N LEU A 39 -10.56 4.98 -5.83
CA LEU A 39 -11.88 4.60 -6.32
C LEU A 39 -12.94 4.42 -5.22
N PRO A 40 -12.72 3.64 -4.13
CA PRO A 40 -13.70 3.47 -3.06
C PRO A 40 -13.59 4.52 -1.92
N ILE A 41 -12.67 5.47 -2.05
CA ILE A 41 -12.50 6.51 -1.02
C ILE A 41 -13.52 7.62 -1.28
N PRO A 42 -14.20 8.16 -0.25
CA PRO A 42 -15.15 9.26 -0.42
C PRO A 42 -14.53 10.50 -1.07
N GLU A 43 -15.36 11.25 -1.81
CA GLU A 43 -14.94 12.48 -2.50
C GLU A 43 -14.38 13.53 -1.53
N GLU A 44 -14.92 13.63 -0.33
CA GLU A 44 -14.41 14.52 0.73
C GLU A 44 -12.93 14.28 1.07
N TRP A 45 -12.43 13.06 0.84
CA TRP A 45 -11.03 12.67 1.05
C TRP A 45 -10.26 12.54 -0.26
N GLY A 46 -10.80 13.05 -1.37
CA GLY A 46 -10.13 13.09 -2.66
C GLY A 46 -10.26 11.83 -3.51
N GLY A 47 -11.11 10.89 -3.11
CA GLY A 47 -11.44 9.70 -3.88
C GLY A 47 -12.60 9.90 -4.85
N ALA A 48 -13.05 8.83 -5.49
CA ALA A 48 -14.15 8.85 -6.45
C ALA A 48 -15.53 8.48 -5.84
N GLY A 49 -15.60 8.09 -4.57
CA GLY A 49 -16.83 7.72 -3.87
C GLY A 49 -17.54 6.48 -4.43
N ALA A 50 -16.84 5.66 -5.21
CA ALA A 50 -17.39 4.45 -5.80
C ALA A 50 -17.51 3.31 -4.76
N THR A 51 -18.15 2.21 -5.15
CA THR A 51 -18.31 1.07 -4.27
C THR A 51 -17.08 0.16 -4.24
N TYR A 52 -16.98 -0.69 -3.23
CA TYR A 52 -15.97 -1.77 -3.19
C TYR A 52 -16.15 -2.79 -4.32
N LEU A 53 -17.39 -2.96 -4.82
CA LEU A 53 -17.65 -3.80 -6.00
C LEU A 53 -17.02 -3.18 -7.24
N ASP A 54 -17.14 -1.87 -7.42
CA ASP A 54 -16.48 -1.17 -8.54
C ASP A 54 -14.96 -1.32 -8.46
N PHE A 55 -14.40 -1.22 -7.26
CA PHE A 55 -12.96 -1.45 -7.04
C PHE A 55 -12.56 -2.90 -7.37
N ALA A 56 -13.32 -3.90 -6.94
CA ALA A 56 -13.06 -5.30 -7.27
C ALA A 56 -13.13 -5.56 -8.78
N MET A 57 -14.13 -5.00 -9.46
CA MET A 57 -14.27 -5.08 -10.92
C MET A 57 -13.11 -4.38 -11.65
N PHE A 58 -12.64 -3.24 -11.13
CA PHE A 58 -11.45 -2.56 -11.64
C PHE A 58 -10.21 -3.45 -11.53
N ILE A 59 -9.93 -3.97 -10.35
CA ILE A 59 -8.77 -4.85 -10.10
C ILE A 59 -8.85 -6.11 -10.98
N GLU A 60 -10.02 -6.73 -11.14
CA GLU A 60 -10.23 -7.89 -12.01
C GLU A 60 -9.84 -7.59 -13.46
N GLU A 61 -10.30 -6.48 -14.03
CA GLU A 61 -10.00 -6.14 -15.42
C GLU A 61 -8.52 -5.79 -15.63
N ILE A 62 -7.85 -5.16 -14.64
CA ILE A 62 -6.41 -4.94 -14.69
C ILE A 62 -5.64 -6.25 -14.57
N ALA A 63 -6.04 -7.14 -13.66
CA ALA A 63 -5.36 -8.42 -13.42
C ALA A 63 -5.40 -9.36 -14.64
N LYS A 64 -6.45 -9.28 -15.46
CA LYS A 64 -6.56 -10.06 -16.72
C LYS A 64 -5.44 -9.77 -17.71
N VAL A 65 -4.85 -8.58 -17.65
CA VAL A 65 -3.79 -8.14 -18.58
C VAL A 65 -2.43 -7.98 -17.91
N CYS A 66 -2.39 -7.57 -16.64
CA CYS A 66 -1.15 -7.43 -15.86
C CYS A 66 -1.42 -7.61 -14.35
N ALA A 67 -1.09 -8.79 -13.83
CA ALA A 67 -1.28 -9.08 -12.41
C ALA A 67 -0.42 -8.19 -11.50
N SER A 68 0.81 -7.84 -11.91
CA SER A 68 1.70 -6.95 -11.14
C SER A 68 1.07 -5.56 -10.96
N THR A 69 0.58 -4.96 -12.03
CA THR A 69 -0.12 -3.65 -11.96
C THR A 69 -1.39 -3.73 -11.10
N ALA A 70 -2.14 -4.83 -11.18
CA ALA A 70 -3.31 -5.04 -10.33
C ALA A 70 -2.95 -5.11 -8.84
N VAL A 71 -1.85 -5.81 -8.48
CA VAL A 71 -1.37 -5.91 -7.10
C VAL A 71 -0.87 -4.57 -6.58
N VAL A 72 -0.16 -3.78 -7.41
CA VAL A 72 0.22 -2.39 -7.06
C VAL A 72 -1.00 -1.59 -6.61
N MET A 73 -2.08 -1.63 -7.40
CA MET A 73 -3.32 -0.89 -7.11
C MET A 73 -4.08 -1.47 -5.93
N SER A 74 -4.15 -2.80 -5.84
CA SER A 74 -4.83 -3.49 -4.73
C SER A 74 -4.20 -3.13 -3.38
N VAL A 75 -2.88 -3.06 -3.29
CA VAL A 75 -2.18 -2.68 -2.05
C VAL A 75 -2.27 -1.17 -1.81
N HIS A 76 -2.05 -0.34 -2.82
CA HIS A 76 -2.14 1.11 -2.69
C HIS A 76 -3.51 1.54 -2.16
N THR A 77 -4.58 1.15 -2.83
CA THR A 77 -5.95 1.57 -2.50
C THR A 77 -6.54 0.71 -1.40
N GLY A 78 -6.51 -0.63 -1.57
CA GLY A 78 -7.22 -1.56 -0.67
C GLY A 78 -6.59 -1.71 0.70
N LEU A 79 -5.29 -1.50 0.84
CA LEU A 79 -4.58 -1.61 2.11
C LEU A 79 -4.05 -0.25 2.58
N GLY A 80 -3.30 0.48 1.75
CA GLY A 80 -2.73 1.77 2.11
C GLY A 80 -3.80 2.83 2.42
N CYS A 81 -4.65 3.16 1.44
CA CYS A 81 -5.71 4.15 1.64
C CYS A 81 -6.74 3.69 2.68
N MET A 82 -7.20 2.43 2.58
CA MET A 82 -8.27 1.95 3.44
C MET A 82 -7.90 1.83 4.91
N SER A 83 -6.66 1.48 5.24
CA SER A 83 -6.20 1.49 6.64
C SER A 83 -6.33 2.88 7.26
N ILE A 84 -5.97 3.91 6.50
CA ILE A 84 -6.05 5.30 6.97
C ILE A 84 -7.50 5.78 6.97
N TYR A 85 -8.31 5.42 5.96
CA TYR A 85 -9.71 5.80 5.90
C TYR A 85 -10.51 5.27 7.08
N LEU A 86 -10.34 3.97 7.39
CA LEU A 86 -11.13 3.30 8.44
C LEU A 86 -10.69 3.64 9.86
N TYR A 87 -9.38 3.85 10.07
CA TYR A 87 -8.82 3.91 11.43
C TYR A 87 -8.03 5.19 11.71
N GLY A 88 -7.73 5.98 10.69
CA GLY A 88 -7.00 7.23 10.86
C GLY A 88 -7.89 8.36 11.39
N SER A 89 -7.30 9.23 12.21
CA SER A 89 -7.92 10.51 12.58
C SER A 89 -8.04 11.42 11.35
N ASP A 90 -8.91 12.42 11.42
CA ASP A 90 -9.09 13.37 10.31
C ASP A 90 -7.78 14.09 9.94
N ARG A 91 -6.92 14.36 10.93
CA ARG A 91 -5.57 14.89 10.69
C ARG A 91 -4.72 13.94 9.83
N LEU A 92 -4.79 12.62 10.09
CA LEU A 92 -4.05 11.63 9.31
C LEU A 92 -4.67 11.45 7.92
N LYS A 93 -6.00 11.51 7.81
CA LYS A 93 -6.70 11.46 6.52
C LYS A 93 -6.34 12.66 5.65
N GLU A 94 -6.34 13.85 6.22
CA GLU A 94 -5.96 15.06 5.48
C GLU A 94 -4.50 15.00 5.01
N LYS A 95 -3.58 14.60 5.90
CA LYS A 95 -2.15 14.56 5.57
C LYS A 95 -1.77 13.45 4.60
N TYR A 96 -2.37 12.26 4.71
CA TYR A 96 -1.92 11.08 3.99
C TYR A 96 -2.97 10.48 3.05
N LEU A 97 -4.23 10.35 3.50
CA LEU A 97 -5.26 9.71 2.68
C LEU A 97 -5.59 10.53 1.44
N ARG A 98 -5.74 11.84 1.57
CA ARG A 98 -6.05 12.73 0.45
C ARG A 98 -5.02 12.65 -0.68
N PRO A 99 -3.71 12.82 -0.44
CA PRO A 99 -2.71 12.67 -1.51
C PRO A 99 -2.59 11.23 -2.04
N LEU A 100 -2.82 10.20 -1.20
CA LEU A 100 -2.90 8.81 -1.66
C LEU A 100 -4.09 8.60 -2.60
N ALA A 101 -5.29 9.02 -2.20
CA ALA A 101 -6.50 8.85 -2.99
C ALA A 101 -6.42 9.55 -4.35
N LYS A 102 -5.73 10.69 -4.42
CA LYS A 102 -5.43 11.41 -5.66
C LYS A 102 -4.28 10.81 -6.48
N GLY A 103 -3.55 9.83 -5.94
CA GLY A 103 -2.38 9.24 -6.59
C GLY A 103 -1.18 10.18 -6.69
N GLU A 104 -1.13 11.23 -5.88
CA GLU A 104 0.02 12.14 -5.76
C GLU A 104 1.22 11.43 -5.09
N ILE A 105 0.94 10.49 -4.20
CA ILE A 105 1.90 9.60 -3.55
C ILE A 105 1.43 8.15 -3.61
N VAL A 106 2.37 7.22 -3.49
CA VAL A 106 2.10 5.77 -3.45
C VAL A 106 2.11 5.29 -2.00
N GLY A 107 1.16 4.41 -1.66
CA GLY A 107 1.08 3.76 -0.35
C GLY A 107 1.54 2.32 -0.37
N ALA A 108 2.10 1.88 0.77
CA ALA A 108 2.45 0.50 1.04
C ALA A 108 1.86 0.03 2.37
N TYR A 109 1.82 -1.30 2.55
CA TYR A 109 1.30 -1.95 3.75
C TYR A 109 2.33 -2.94 4.28
N ALA A 110 2.89 -2.65 5.45
CA ALA A 110 4.02 -3.36 6.02
C ALA A 110 3.62 -4.18 7.26
N LEU A 111 3.08 -5.38 7.04
CA LEU A 111 2.65 -6.32 8.08
C LEU A 111 3.65 -7.47 8.25
N THR A 112 3.93 -8.19 7.16
CA THR A 112 4.67 -9.46 7.14
C THR A 112 6.11 -9.30 7.61
N GLU A 113 6.57 -10.24 8.42
CA GLU A 113 7.96 -10.38 8.87
C GLU A 113 8.53 -11.74 8.46
N PRO A 114 9.86 -11.93 8.49
CA PRO A 114 10.47 -13.22 8.14
C PRO A 114 9.88 -14.42 8.89
N ASN A 115 9.42 -14.21 10.13
CA ASN A 115 8.87 -15.25 11.00
C ASN A 115 7.39 -15.04 11.37
N ALA A 116 6.70 -14.10 10.73
CA ALA A 116 5.29 -13.78 10.99
C ALA A 116 4.58 -13.42 9.68
N GLY A 117 3.95 -14.41 9.06
CA GLY A 117 3.14 -14.28 7.86
C GLY A 117 1.68 -14.51 8.17
N SER A 118 1.16 -15.75 7.98
CA SER A 118 -0.22 -16.11 8.30
C SER A 118 -0.55 -15.93 9.79
N ASP A 119 0.41 -16.20 10.66
CA ASP A 119 0.34 -15.81 12.08
C ASP A 119 0.85 -14.39 12.28
N ALA A 120 0.06 -13.40 11.84
CA ALA A 120 0.39 -11.99 12.01
C ALA A 120 0.44 -11.54 13.49
N ALA A 121 -0.20 -12.30 14.39
CA ALA A 121 -0.18 -12.02 15.83
C ALA A 121 1.21 -12.21 16.46
N SER A 122 2.08 -13.00 15.82
CA SER A 122 3.44 -13.25 16.30
C SER A 122 4.49 -12.26 15.77
N LEU A 123 4.08 -11.15 15.17
CA LEU A 123 5.02 -10.11 14.74
C LEU A 123 5.90 -9.62 15.90
N LYS A 124 7.17 -9.32 15.58
CA LYS A 124 8.21 -8.93 16.55
C LYS A 124 8.72 -7.51 16.36
N CYS A 125 8.44 -6.87 15.22
CA CYS A 125 8.76 -5.46 15.01
C CYS A 125 8.05 -4.64 16.10
N ARG A 126 8.80 -3.85 16.85
CA ARG A 126 8.30 -3.14 18.02
C ARG A 126 8.50 -1.64 17.92
N ALA A 127 7.62 -0.91 18.57
CA ALA A 127 7.74 0.53 18.75
C ALA A 127 7.76 0.86 20.24
N GLU A 128 8.75 1.60 20.66
CA GLU A 128 8.87 2.13 22.02
C GLU A 128 8.36 3.56 22.03
N ASP A 129 7.37 3.84 22.88
CA ASP A 129 6.81 5.18 23.05
C ASP A 129 7.77 6.04 23.89
N LYS A 130 8.18 7.19 23.34
CA LYS A 130 9.03 8.19 24.03
C LYS A 130 8.24 9.46 24.38
N GLY A 131 6.93 9.42 24.24
CA GLY A 131 6.01 10.51 24.57
C GLY A 131 5.68 11.39 23.35
N ASP A 132 6.66 11.97 22.72
CA ASP A 132 6.51 12.81 21.51
C ASP A 132 6.78 12.07 20.20
N HIS A 133 7.43 10.89 20.25
CA HIS A 133 7.71 10.04 19.10
C HIS A 133 7.79 8.56 19.49
N PHE A 134 7.81 7.68 18.47
CA PHE A 134 8.10 6.25 18.62
C PHE A 134 9.47 5.91 18.06
N ILE A 135 10.23 5.05 18.78
CA ILE A 135 11.42 4.41 18.25
C ILE A 135 11.02 3.02 17.75
N VAL A 136 11.07 2.82 16.43
CA VAL A 136 10.67 1.56 15.78
C VAL A 136 11.90 0.71 15.48
N ASN A 137 11.89 -0.57 15.90
CA ASN A 137 12.95 -1.54 15.64
C ASN A 137 12.37 -2.85 15.11
N GLY A 138 12.88 -3.31 13.99
CA GLY A 138 12.48 -4.56 13.34
C GLY A 138 12.62 -4.51 11.84
N SER A 139 12.14 -5.55 11.16
CA SER A 139 12.14 -5.63 9.71
C SER A 139 10.84 -6.24 9.20
N LYS A 140 10.44 -5.79 8.03
CA LYS A 140 9.28 -6.30 7.29
C LYS A 140 9.77 -6.89 5.96
N ILE A 141 9.04 -7.87 5.43
CA ILE A 141 9.39 -8.54 4.17
C ILE A 141 8.16 -8.67 3.27
N PHE A 142 8.39 -8.81 1.97
CA PHE A 142 7.34 -8.95 0.95
C PHE A 142 6.36 -7.77 0.91
N ILE A 143 6.91 -6.55 1.04
CA ILE A 143 6.12 -5.34 1.06
C ILE A 143 5.93 -4.83 -0.37
N THR A 144 4.74 -5.03 -0.90
CA THR A 144 4.33 -4.49 -2.21
C THR A 144 4.45 -2.96 -2.19
N ASN A 145 4.91 -2.39 -3.29
CA ASN A 145 5.25 -0.97 -3.43
C ASN A 145 6.44 -0.54 -2.55
N GLY A 146 7.14 -1.48 -1.89
CA GLY A 146 8.36 -1.19 -1.13
C GLY A 146 9.42 -0.56 -2.03
N GLY A 147 10.06 0.52 -1.57
CA GLY A 147 11.04 1.29 -2.37
C GLY A 147 10.43 2.38 -3.24
N ILE A 148 9.17 2.25 -3.64
CA ILE A 148 8.43 3.23 -4.45
C ILE A 148 7.55 4.12 -3.56
N ALA A 149 6.85 3.53 -2.59
CA ALA A 149 5.92 4.22 -1.72
C ALA A 149 6.58 5.34 -0.89
N GLN A 150 5.84 6.43 -0.69
CA GLN A 150 6.22 7.51 0.20
C GLN A 150 5.74 7.28 1.63
N THR A 151 4.69 6.45 1.80
CA THR A 151 4.10 6.14 3.11
C THR A 151 3.85 4.64 3.27
N TYR A 152 4.10 4.14 4.48
CA TYR A 152 3.98 2.73 4.85
C TYR A 152 3.06 2.60 6.06
N CYS A 153 1.89 1.99 5.90
CA CYS A 153 1.07 1.52 7.03
C CYS A 153 1.77 0.32 7.67
N THR A 154 2.49 0.55 8.76
CA THR A 154 3.40 -0.42 9.37
C THR A 154 2.87 -0.92 10.70
N PHE A 155 2.69 -2.23 10.82
CA PHE A 155 2.20 -2.88 12.03
C PHE A 155 3.35 -3.24 12.95
N VAL A 156 3.29 -2.75 14.18
CA VAL A 156 4.32 -2.89 15.20
C VAL A 156 3.73 -3.24 16.56
N LYS A 157 4.50 -3.91 17.40
CA LYS A 157 4.12 -4.17 18.79
C LYS A 157 4.49 -2.96 19.64
N THR A 158 3.46 -2.30 20.17
CA THR A 158 3.59 -1.15 21.11
C THR A 158 3.47 -1.57 22.57
N ASP A 159 2.80 -2.71 22.84
CA ASP A 159 2.76 -3.31 24.17
C ASP A 159 3.25 -4.77 24.08
N PRO A 160 4.51 -5.04 24.47
CA PRO A 160 5.08 -6.39 24.44
C PRO A 160 4.52 -7.30 25.53
N THR A 161 3.83 -6.77 26.54
CA THR A 161 3.24 -7.52 27.65
C THR A 161 1.82 -7.99 27.36
N ALA A 162 1.18 -7.43 26.33
CA ALA A 162 -0.16 -7.80 25.92
C ALA A 162 -0.23 -9.24 25.39
N PRO A 163 -1.37 -9.93 25.56
CA PRO A 163 -1.58 -11.26 24.98
C PRO A 163 -1.38 -11.29 23.46
N PRO A 164 -1.12 -12.47 22.85
CA PRO A 164 -1.01 -12.61 21.40
C PRO A 164 -2.17 -11.96 20.66
N GLY A 165 -1.86 -11.21 19.60
CA GLY A 165 -2.86 -10.46 18.82
C GLY A 165 -3.34 -9.15 19.46
N LYS A 166 -2.86 -8.82 20.64
CA LYS A 166 -3.09 -7.51 21.31
C LYS A 166 -1.80 -6.70 21.36
N GLY A 167 -1.91 -5.42 21.70
CA GLY A 167 -0.75 -4.53 21.80
C GLY A 167 -0.06 -4.26 20.45
N ILE A 168 -0.78 -4.43 19.34
CA ILE A 168 -0.32 -4.13 18.00
C ILE A 168 -0.94 -2.81 17.53
N THR A 169 -0.12 -1.92 17.01
CA THR A 169 -0.53 -0.62 16.47
C THR A 169 -0.09 -0.48 15.02
N CYS A 170 -0.90 0.14 14.20
CA CYS A 170 -0.50 0.57 12.86
C CYS A 170 0.06 1.99 12.93
N LEU A 171 1.33 2.16 12.58
CA LEU A 171 1.97 3.46 12.45
C LEU A 171 2.13 3.79 10.96
N ILE A 172 1.96 5.05 10.59
CA ILE A 172 2.33 5.55 9.26
C ILE A 172 3.79 5.98 9.33
N ILE A 173 4.66 5.27 8.61
CA ILE A 173 6.09 5.61 8.50
C ILE A 173 6.31 6.24 7.13
N GLU A 174 6.90 7.42 7.10
CA GLU A 174 7.29 8.09 5.85
C GLU A 174 8.62 7.52 5.35
N LYS A 175 8.82 7.51 4.03
CA LYS A 175 10.03 6.97 3.37
C LYS A 175 11.32 7.57 3.91
N ASP A 176 11.30 8.87 4.22
CA ASP A 176 12.47 9.63 4.64
C ASP A 176 12.64 9.67 6.17
N THR A 177 11.90 8.83 6.91
CA THR A 177 12.07 8.72 8.36
C THR A 177 13.50 8.28 8.71
N PRO A 178 14.20 8.98 9.62
CA PRO A 178 15.54 8.62 10.02
C PRO A 178 15.65 7.16 10.47
N GLY A 179 16.62 6.42 9.92
CA GLY A 179 16.83 5.00 10.23
C GLY A 179 15.94 4.04 9.43
N PHE A 180 14.97 4.53 8.64
CA PHE A 180 14.20 3.68 7.74
C PHE A 180 15.05 3.34 6.51
N THR A 181 15.17 2.04 6.21
CA THR A 181 15.95 1.55 5.06
C THR A 181 15.16 0.52 4.27
N ILE A 182 15.42 0.47 2.98
CA ILE A 182 14.76 -0.45 2.06
C ILE A 182 15.83 -1.30 1.39
N SER A 183 15.65 -2.62 1.44
CA SER A 183 16.53 -3.58 0.77
C SER A 183 16.28 -3.64 -0.74
N LYS A 184 17.10 -4.41 -1.44
CA LYS A 184 16.85 -4.75 -2.84
C LYS A 184 15.51 -5.51 -2.99
N PRO A 185 14.81 -5.34 -4.12
CA PRO A 185 13.64 -6.14 -4.45
C PRO A 185 13.93 -7.64 -4.36
N VAL A 186 12.91 -8.41 -3.95
CA VAL A 186 13.01 -9.86 -3.89
C VAL A 186 12.72 -10.45 -5.27
N GLU A 187 13.64 -11.26 -5.79
CA GLU A 187 13.41 -12.03 -7.01
C GLU A 187 12.33 -13.08 -6.80
N LYS A 188 11.36 -13.15 -7.71
CA LYS A 188 10.18 -14.03 -7.64
C LYS A 188 9.88 -14.62 -9.02
N MET A 189 8.98 -15.60 -9.06
CA MET A 189 8.51 -16.23 -10.31
C MET A 189 7.48 -15.36 -11.06
N GLY A 190 7.17 -14.20 -10.60
CA GLY A 190 6.19 -13.25 -11.14
C GLY A 190 5.84 -12.18 -10.14
N LEU A 191 4.91 -11.30 -10.50
CA LEU A 191 4.53 -10.13 -9.70
C LEU A 191 5.74 -9.21 -9.42
N HIS A 192 6.46 -8.93 -10.46
CA HIS A 192 7.61 -8.03 -10.43
C HIS A 192 7.19 -6.57 -10.37
#